data_03da37fbfcedc44bc3c1e022a8b38221
#
_entry.id   03da37fbfcedc44bc3c1e022a8b38221
#
_cell.length_a   1.000
_cell.length_b   1.000
_cell.length_c   1.000
_cell.angle_alpha   90.00
_cell.angle_beta   90.00
_cell.angle_gamma   90.00
#
_symmetry.space_group_name_H-M   'P 1'
#
loop_
_entity.id
_entity.type
_entity.pdbx_description
1 polymer ?
#
loop_
_entity_poly.entity_id
_entity_poly.type
_entity_poly.pdbx_seq_one_letter_code
_entity_poly.pdbx_strand_id
1 'polypeptide(L)'
;DGISILFVILTTFITPICIISVNATITNRLKDFLIAILIMETFMIGVFCSLDLVVFYLFFEAGLIPMFLIIGIWGGERRVYSAFKFFLYTLLGSVLMLIAIISIYWITGTTDVEKLYELGIKAEYQNLLWLAFFSSFAVKTPMWPVHTWLPDAHVEAPTVGSVLLAAILLKMAGYGFIRFSIGLFPIASENFTMLVLSLIHI
;
A
#
# COMPACT_ATOMS: atom_id res chain seq x y z
N ASP A 1 -6.07 -15.56 -7.10
CA ASP A 1 -7.47 -15.46 -7.55
C ASP A 1 -7.65 -14.38 -8.63
N GLY A 2 -8.89 -14.19 -9.11
CA GLY A 2 -9.19 -13.26 -10.21
C GLY A 2 -8.91 -11.79 -9.91
N ILE A 3 -8.93 -11.38 -8.65
CA ILE A 3 -8.60 -9.99 -8.25
C ILE A 3 -7.08 -9.82 -8.24
N SER A 4 -6.37 -10.71 -7.58
CA SER A 4 -4.91 -10.64 -7.43
C SER A 4 -4.18 -10.68 -8.77
N ILE A 5 -4.62 -11.51 -9.71
CA ILE A 5 -3.97 -11.66 -11.02
C ILE A 5 -3.98 -10.36 -11.83
N LEU A 6 -5.04 -9.55 -11.73
CA LEU A 6 -5.11 -8.26 -12.44
C LEU A 6 -4.03 -7.30 -11.95
N PHE A 7 -3.79 -7.24 -10.63
CA PHE A 7 -2.75 -6.38 -10.06
C PHE A 7 -1.33 -6.91 -10.32
N VAL A 8 -1.16 -8.24 -10.34
CA VAL A 8 0.11 -8.86 -10.72
C VAL A 8 0.45 -8.55 -12.18
N ILE A 9 -0.51 -8.72 -13.11
CA ILE A 9 -0.32 -8.37 -14.53
C ILE A 9 0.00 -6.88 -14.68
N LEU A 10 -0.71 -6.00 -13.97
CA LEU A 10 -0.44 -4.56 -13.99
C LEU A 10 1.00 -4.26 -13.54
N THR A 11 1.45 -4.89 -12.46
CA THR A 11 2.80 -4.70 -11.90
C THR A 11 3.87 -5.17 -12.89
N THR A 12 3.74 -6.40 -13.39
CA THR A 12 4.71 -6.99 -14.34
C THR A 12 4.68 -6.32 -15.71
N PHE A 13 3.59 -5.64 -16.08
CA PHE A 13 3.51 -4.87 -17.32
C PHE A 13 4.17 -3.49 -17.19
N ILE A 14 3.94 -2.78 -16.08
CA ILE A 14 4.47 -1.42 -15.90
C ILE A 14 5.97 -1.42 -15.59
N THR A 15 6.47 -2.39 -14.82
CA THR A 15 7.89 -2.41 -14.41
C THR A 15 8.86 -2.47 -15.59
N PRO A 16 8.70 -3.30 -16.62
CA PRO A 16 9.58 -3.27 -17.79
C PRO A 16 9.56 -1.94 -18.54
N ILE A 17 8.40 -1.30 -18.66
CA ILE A 17 8.26 0.03 -19.27
C ILE A 17 9.07 1.06 -18.48
N CYS A 18 8.96 1.03 -17.15
CA CYS A 18 9.76 1.86 -16.26
C CYS A 18 11.25 1.62 -16.44
N ILE A 19 11.70 0.36 -16.49
CA ILE A 19 13.13 0.00 -16.68
C ILE A 19 13.67 0.52 -18.01
N ILE A 20 12.91 0.39 -19.09
CA ILE A 20 13.31 0.91 -20.41
C ILE A 20 13.46 2.44 -20.39
N SER A 21 12.56 3.13 -19.70
CA SER A 21 12.56 4.60 -19.63
C SER A 21 13.65 5.17 -18.70
N VAL A 22 14.21 4.38 -17.79
CA VAL A 22 15.24 4.81 -16.84
C VAL A 22 16.48 5.37 -17.53
N ASN A 23 16.94 4.74 -18.63
CA ASN A 23 18.16 5.13 -19.33
C ASN A 23 18.14 6.58 -19.83
N ALA A 24 16.96 7.14 -20.08
CA ALA A 24 16.79 8.51 -20.53
C ALA A 24 16.81 9.55 -19.39
N THR A 25 16.59 9.11 -18.15
CA THR A 25 16.32 10.02 -17.01
C THR A 25 17.36 9.92 -15.89
N ILE A 26 17.95 8.74 -15.65
CA ILE A 26 18.86 8.47 -14.54
C ILE A 26 20.27 8.19 -15.06
N THR A 27 21.18 9.09 -14.78
CA THR A 27 22.60 8.96 -15.18
C THR A 27 23.50 8.51 -14.03
N ASN A 28 23.14 8.84 -12.78
CA ASN A 28 23.95 8.54 -11.61
C ASN A 28 23.45 7.29 -10.89
N ARG A 29 24.36 6.37 -10.57
CA ARG A 29 24.08 5.14 -9.80
C ARG A 29 22.94 4.32 -10.41
N LEU A 30 22.92 4.20 -11.75
CA LEU A 30 21.87 3.48 -12.49
C LEU A 30 21.65 2.07 -11.99
N LYS A 31 22.72 1.33 -11.69
CA LYS A 31 22.63 -0.04 -11.16
C LYS A 31 21.82 -0.11 -9.86
N ASP A 32 22.09 0.77 -8.91
CA ASP A 32 21.41 0.80 -7.61
C ASP A 32 19.93 1.15 -7.78
N PHE A 33 19.62 2.06 -8.71
CA PHE A 33 18.26 2.44 -9.06
C PHE A 33 17.46 1.25 -9.63
N LEU A 34 18.05 0.51 -10.56
CA LEU A 34 17.41 -0.68 -11.15
C LEU A 34 17.21 -1.79 -10.10
N ILE A 35 18.18 -1.99 -9.20
CA ILE A 35 18.02 -2.93 -8.08
C ILE A 35 16.84 -2.51 -7.19
N ALA A 36 16.72 -1.22 -6.86
CA ALA A 36 15.61 -0.73 -6.04
C ALA A 36 14.24 -0.96 -6.70
N ILE A 37 14.13 -0.76 -8.03
CA ILE A 37 12.91 -1.06 -8.78
C ILE A 37 12.55 -2.55 -8.73
N LEU A 38 13.51 -3.45 -8.97
CA LEU A 38 13.26 -4.89 -8.96
C LEU A 38 12.89 -5.43 -7.58
N ILE A 39 13.53 -4.91 -6.53
CA ILE A 39 13.15 -5.23 -5.14
C ILE A 39 11.73 -4.73 -4.86
N MET A 40 11.40 -3.51 -5.29
CA MET A 40 10.06 -2.96 -5.12
C MET A 40 9.01 -3.79 -5.87
N GLU A 41 9.28 -4.21 -7.11
CA GLU A 41 8.39 -5.11 -7.86
C GLU A 41 8.12 -6.41 -7.10
N THR A 42 9.17 -7.02 -6.55
CA THR A 42 9.05 -8.25 -5.76
C THR A 42 8.11 -8.04 -4.56
N PHE A 43 8.25 -6.93 -3.84
CA PHE A 43 7.38 -6.64 -2.70
C PHE A 43 5.93 -6.36 -3.13
N MET A 44 5.73 -5.62 -4.22
CA MET A 44 4.39 -5.37 -4.76
C MET A 44 3.68 -6.65 -5.18
N ILE A 45 4.37 -7.57 -5.87
CA ILE A 45 3.82 -8.89 -6.22
C ILE A 45 3.51 -9.68 -4.95
N GLY A 46 4.41 -9.64 -3.96
CA GLY A 46 4.20 -10.27 -2.66
C GLY A 46 2.92 -9.82 -1.96
N VAL A 47 2.60 -8.52 -2.00
CA VAL A 47 1.33 -7.97 -1.47
C VAL A 47 0.11 -8.64 -2.13
N PHE A 48 0.10 -8.72 -3.45
CA PHE A 48 -1.06 -9.24 -4.20
C PHE A 48 -1.20 -10.76 -4.14
N CYS A 49 -0.11 -11.49 -3.84
CA CYS A 49 -0.09 -12.94 -3.73
C CYS A 49 -0.26 -13.45 -2.29
N SER A 50 -0.24 -12.58 -1.29
CA SER A 50 -0.34 -13.00 0.11
C SER A 50 -1.74 -13.48 0.48
N LEU A 51 -1.83 -14.67 1.08
CA LEU A 51 -3.04 -15.26 1.67
C LEU A 51 -3.02 -15.27 3.20
N ASP A 52 -2.07 -14.57 3.80
CA ASP A 52 -1.92 -14.39 5.24
C ASP A 52 -1.77 -12.92 5.57
N LEU A 53 -2.48 -12.42 6.61
CA LEU A 53 -2.50 -11.01 6.97
C LEU A 53 -1.13 -10.49 7.42
N VAL A 54 -0.32 -11.30 8.11
CA VAL A 54 1.02 -10.90 8.55
C VAL A 54 1.96 -10.81 7.36
N VAL A 55 1.90 -11.78 6.45
CA VAL A 55 2.70 -11.78 5.22
C VAL A 55 2.30 -10.60 4.32
N PHE A 56 1.00 -10.33 4.18
CA PHE A 56 0.51 -9.14 3.49
C PHE A 56 1.10 -7.86 4.10
N TYR A 57 1.00 -7.69 5.42
CA TYR A 57 1.52 -6.53 6.12
C TYR A 57 3.02 -6.35 5.90
N LEU A 58 3.77 -7.45 6.00
CA LEU A 58 5.23 -7.43 5.81
C LEU A 58 5.61 -6.92 4.41
N PHE A 59 5.01 -7.45 3.36
CA PHE A 59 5.27 -6.99 1.99
C PHE A 59 4.75 -5.57 1.73
N PHE A 60 3.61 -5.22 2.33
CA PHE A 60 2.99 -3.90 2.21
C PHE A 60 3.89 -2.80 2.78
N GLU A 61 4.58 -3.06 3.90
CA GLU A 61 5.52 -2.15 4.52
C GLU A 61 6.92 -2.22 3.88
N ALA A 62 7.38 -3.42 3.53
CA ALA A 62 8.70 -3.58 2.90
C ALA A 62 8.84 -2.77 1.61
N GLY A 63 7.76 -2.62 0.84
CA GLY A 63 7.73 -1.81 -0.37
C GLY A 63 8.00 -0.32 -0.14
N LEU A 64 7.87 0.19 1.08
CA LEU A 64 8.20 1.57 1.42
C LEU A 64 9.70 1.85 1.38
N ILE A 65 10.53 0.86 1.72
CA ILE A 65 11.99 1.02 1.80
C ILE A 65 12.60 1.36 0.44
N PRO A 66 12.39 0.57 -0.63
CA PRO A 66 12.92 0.93 -1.94
C PRO A 66 12.36 2.25 -2.46
N MET A 67 11.09 2.57 -2.21
CA MET A 67 10.51 3.84 -2.65
C MET A 67 11.10 5.04 -1.88
N PHE A 68 11.32 4.90 -0.59
CA PHE A 68 12.04 5.89 0.22
C PHE A 68 13.44 6.17 -0.34
N LEU A 69 14.18 5.12 -0.73
CA LEU A 69 15.51 5.26 -1.35
C LEU A 69 15.42 5.91 -2.73
N ILE A 70 14.44 5.53 -3.56
CA ILE A 70 14.23 6.12 -4.89
C ILE A 70 13.99 7.62 -4.78
N ILE A 71 13.10 8.05 -3.90
CA ILE A 71 12.85 9.49 -3.68
C ILE A 71 14.07 10.17 -3.05
N GLY A 72 14.64 9.60 -1.99
CA GLY A 72 15.69 10.24 -1.20
C GLY A 72 17.04 10.38 -1.90
N ILE A 73 17.37 9.48 -2.84
CA ILE A 73 18.68 9.48 -3.53
C ILE A 73 18.57 10.17 -4.89
N TRP A 74 17.56 9.84 -5.68
CA TRP A 74 17.41 10.32 -7.08
C TRP A 74 16.35 11.40 -7.26
N GLY A 75 15.73 11.87 -6.17
CA GLY A 75 14.74 12.95 -6.19
C GLY A 75 15.34 14.35 -6.40
N GLY A 76 14.45 15.34 -6.41
CA GLY A 76 14.75 16.76 -6.61
C GLY A 76 15.44 17.43 -5.40
N GLU A 77 15.24 18.75 -5.27
CA GLU A 77 15.94 19.55 -4.26
C GLU A 77 15.52 19.21 -2.83
N ARG A 78 14.21 19.00 -2.58
CA ARG A 78 13.67 18.68 -1.24
C ARG A 78 13.47 17.18 -1.01
N ARG A 79 14.15 16.34 -1.79
CA ARG A 79 14.01 14.87 -1.79
C ARG A 79 14.06 14.23 -0.40
N VAL A 80 14.95 14.70 0.47
CA VAL A 80 15.09 14.13 1.83
C VAL A 80 13.82 14.38 2.65
N TYR A 81 13.32 15.61 2.66
CA TYR A 81 12.08 15.95 3.36
C TYR A 81 10.90 15.13 2.84
N SER A 82 10.75 15.05 1.52
CA SER A 82 9.64 14.34 0.88
C SER A 82 9.71 12.83 1.11
N ALA A 83 10.91 12.24 1.07
CA ALA A 83 11.13 10.84 1.39
C ALA A 83 10.74 10.52 2.84
N PHE A 84 11.20 11.31 3.82
CA PHE A 84 10.83 11.13 5.22
C PHE A 84 9.34 11.36 5.47
N LYS A 85 8.74 12.37 4.84
CA LYS A 85 7.31 12.64 4.96
C LYS A 85 6.50 11.47 4.44
N PHE A 86 6.80 10.96 3.23
CA PHE A 86 6.20 9.76 2.66
C PHE A 86 6.30 8.56 3.61
N PHE A 87 7.51 8.27 4.07
CA PHE A 87 7.77 7.11 4.93
C PHE A 87 7.03 7.19 6.27
N LEU A 88 7.12 8.33 6.97
CA LEU A 88 6.52 8.49 8.29
C LEU A 88 4.98 8.51 8.23
N TYR A 89 4.38 9.15 7.21
CA TYR A 89 2.93 9.14 7.03
C TYR A 89 2.40 7.72 6.83
N THR A 90 3.02 6.99 5.91
CA THR A 90 2.57 5.63 5.58
C THR A 90 2.82 4.67 6.73
N LEU A 91 3.96 4.73 7.40
CA LEU A 91 4.28 3.91 8.55
C LEU A 91 3.30 4.17 9.73
N LEU A 92 3.00 5.45 10.03
CA LEU A 92 2.09 5.78 11.12
C LEU A 92 0.67 5.22 10.87
N GLY A 93 0.18 5.32 9.64
CA GLY A 93 -1.12 4.76 9.26
C GLY A 93 -1.15 3.24 9.40
N SER A 94 -0.08 2.56 9.02
CA SER A 94 -0.02 1.09 9.01
C SER A 94 0.17 0.45 10.39
N VAL A 95 0.69 1.16 11.37
CA VAL A 95 0.80 0.65 12.75
C VAL A 95 -0.56 0.26 13.32
N LEU A 96 -1.62 1.03 13.02
CA LEU A 96 -2.98 0.69 13.47
C LEU A 96 -3.47 -0.62 12.81
N MET A 97 -3.16 -0.84 11.54
CA MET A 97 -3.46 -2.10 10.86
C MET A 97 -2.71 -3.29 11.50
N LEU A 98 -1.45 -3.10 11.92
CA LEU A 98 -0.70 -4.14 12.63
C LEU A 98 -1.37 -4.51 13.94
N ILE A 99 -1.80 -3.52 14.72
CA ILE A 99 -2.54 -3.76 15.97
C ILE A 99 -3.83 -4.55 15.69
N ALA A 100 -4.54 -4.21 14.62
CA ALA A 100 -5.74 -4.94 14.20
C ALA A 100 -5.42 -6.40 13.81
N ILE A 101 -4.35 -6.65 13.07
CA ILE A 101 -3.92 -8.01 12.71
C ILE A 101 -3.60 -8.86 13.96
N ILE A 102 -2.87 -8.28 14.93
CA ILE A 102 -2.58 -8.94 16.21
C ILE A 102 -3.88 -9.24 16.95
N SER A 103 -4.82 -8.29 17.00
CA SER A 103 -6.13 -8.47 17.65
C SER A 103 -6.95 -9.57 16.96
N ILE A 104 -6.96 -9.64 15.63
CA ILE A 104 -7.61 -10.71 14.87
C ILE A 104 -7.04 -12.06 15.28
N TYR A 105 -5.70 -12.18 15.29
CA TYR A 105 -5.06 -13.41 15.72
C TYR A 105 -5.46 -13.84 17.14
N TRP A 106 -5.55 -12.89 18.08
CA TRP A 106 -5.98 -13.20 19.47
C TRP A 106 -7.43 -13.66 19.56
N ILE A 107 -8.31 -13.15 18.70
CA ILE A 107 -9.74 -13.47 18.70
C ILE A 107 -10.01 -14.80 17.98
N THR A 108 -9.32 -15.05 16.85
CA THR A 108 -9.62 -16.16 15.92
C THR A 108 -8.60 -17.29 15.97
N GLY A 109 -7.39 -17.05 16.48
CA GLY A 109 -6.27 -18.02 16.48
C GLY A 109 -5.58 -18.20 15.15
N THR A 110 -5.94 -17.40 14.11
CA THR A 110 -5.35 -17.51 12.77
C THR A 110 -5.19 -16.16 12.10
N THR A 111 -4.22 -16.07 11.18
CA THR A 111 -4.01 -14.91 10.27
C THR A 111 -4.25 -15.28 8.80
N ASP A 112 -4.56 -16.55 8.53
CA ASP A 112 -4.89 -17.08 7.22
C ASP A 112 -6.22 -16.48 6.71
N VAL A 113 -6.18 -15.81 5.58
CA VAL A 113 -7.31 -15.04 5.04
C VAL A 113 -8.49 -15.93 4.65
N GLU A 114 -8.22 -17.13 4.10
CA GLU A 114 -9.28 -18.05 3.68
C GLU A 114 -10.03 -18.58 4.92
N LYS A 115 -9.30 -18.97 5.96
CA LYS A 115 -9.90 -19.40 7.23
C LYS A 115 -10.68 -18.26 7.92
N LEU A 116 -10.19 -17.03 7.82
CA LEU A 116 -10.88 -15.88 8.39
C LEU A 116 -12.21 -15.59 7.67
N TYR A 117 -12.30 -15.83 6.36
CA TYR A 117 -13.56 -15.74 5.64
C TYR A 117 -14.57 -16.79 6.07
N GLU A 118 -14.11 -18.03 6.36
CA GLU A 118 -14.98 -19.12 6.84
C GLU A 118 -15.44 -18.89 8.28
N LEU A 119 -14.54 -18.48 9.18
CA LEU A 119 -14.85 -18.24 10.59
C LEU A 119 -15.75 -17.03 10.81
N GLY A 120 -15.57 -15.99 9.99
CA GLY A 120 -16.19 -14.69 10.17
C GLY A 120 -15.70 -13.96 11.43
N ILE A 121 -15.69 -12.64 11.39
CA ILE A 121 -15.36 -11.81 12.56
C ILE A 121 -16.64 -11.33 13.22
N LYS A 122 -16.76 -11.50 14.55
CA LYS A 122 -17.94 -11.07 15.31
C LYS A 122 -18.24 -9.59 15.10
N ALA A 123 -19.54 -9.26 14.94
CA ALA A 123 -20.02 -7.92 14.64
C ALA A 123 -19.49 -6.83 15.61
N GLU A 124 -19.34 -7.17 16.89
CA GLU A 124 -18.86 -6.24 17.94
C GLU A 124 -17.44 -5.71 17.70
N TYR A 125 -16.57 -6.51 17.05
CA TYR A 125 -15.18 -6.12 16.74
C TYR A 125 -15.01 -5.50 15.35
N GLN A 126 -15.94 -5.72 14.43
CA GLN A 126 -15.78 -5.32 13.02
C GLN A 126 -15.54 -3.82 12.85
N ASN A 127 -16.29 -2.96 13.54
CA ASN A 127 -16.17 -1.51 13.39
C ASN A 127 -14.77 -1.00 13.78
N LEU A 128 -14.23 -1.47 14.90
CA LEU A 128 -12.91 -1.03 15.38
C LEU A 128 -11.79 -1.55 14.48
N LEU A 129 -11.85 -2.83 14.11
CA LEU A 129 -10.87 -3.46 13.23
C LEU A 129 -10.90 -2.84 11.83
N TRP A 130 -12.11 -2.58 11.31
CA TRP A 130 -12.29 -1.90 10.03
C TRP A 130 -11.65 -0.51 10.04
N LEU A 131 -11.88 0.30 11.07
CA LEU A 131 -11.29 1.64 11.20
C LEU A 131 -9.76 1.59 11.27
N ALA A 132 -9.19 0.57 11.91
CA ALA A 132 -7.74 0.38 11.96
C ALA A 132 -7.15 0.01 10.58
N PHE A 133 -7.81 -0.87 9.82
CA PHE A 133 -7.44 -1.14 8.43
C PHE A 133 -7.66 0.08 7.53
N PHE A 134 -8.80 0.76 7.71
CA PHE A 134 -9.14 1.98 6.98
C PHE A 134 -8.07 3.06 7.15
N SER A 135 -7.54 3.26 8.37
CA SER A 135 -6.50 4.28 8.60
C SER A 135 -5.26 4.04 7.74
N SER A 136 -4.80 2.79 7.63
CA SER A 136 -3.67 2.43 6.78
C SER A 136 -3.95 2.65 5.30
N PHE A 137 -5.11 2.18 4.85
CA PHE A 137 -5.49 2.31 3.45
C PHE A 137 -5.82 3.76 3.06
N ALA A 138 -6.43 4.56 3.96
CA ALA A 138 -6.72 5.96 3.74
C ALA A 138 -5.46 6.81 3.59
N VAL A 139 -4.42 6.54 4.39
CA VAL A 139 -3.12 7.20 4.25
C VAL A 139 -2.50 6.83 2.90
N LYS A 140 -2.52 5.56 2.52
CA LYS A 140 -1.84 5.08 1.30
C LYS A 140 -2.63 5.42 0.03
N THR A 141 -3.98 5.47 0.07
CA THR A 141 -4.86 5.92 -1.04
C THR A 141 -4.98 7.45 -1.12
N PRO A 142 -4.19 8.20 -0.46
CA PRO A 142 -4.19 9.56 0.03
C PRO A 142 -5.58 10.21 0.13
N MET A 143 -6.39 9.76 1.09
CA MET A 143 -7.68 10.37 1.38
C MET A 143 -7.50 11.63 2.25
N TRP A 144 -8.42 12.58 2.12
CA TRP A 144 -8.43 13.72 3.04
C TRP A 144 -8.71 13.24 4.49
N PRO A 145 -8.04 13.77 5.52
CA PRO A 145 -7.01 14.81 5.56
C PRO A 145 -5.55 14.30 5.49
N VAL A 146 -5.33 13.00 5.29
CA VAL A 146 -4.01 12.34 5.37
C VAL A 146 -3.27 12.24 4.02
N HIS A 147 -3.62 13.08 3.06
CA HIS A 147 -3.11 13.07 1.68
C HIS A 147 -1.87 13.93 1.42
N THR A 148 -1.47 14.77 2.38
CA THR A 148 -0.48 15.83 2.15
C THR A 148 0.94 15.35 1.83
N TRP A 149 1.22 14.08 2.03
CA TRP A 149 2.48 13.45 1.66
C TRP A 149 2.60 13.22 0.15
N LEU A 150 1.47 12.97 -0.54
CA LEU A 150 1.46 12.58 -1.95
C LEU A 150 1.99 13.67 -2.90
N PRO A 151 1.54 14.95 -2.81
CA PRO A 151 2.08 16.02 -3.67
C PRO A 151 3.59 16.17 -3.51
N ASP A 152 4.10 16.20 -2.26
CA ASP A 152 5.54 16.33 -2.01
C ASP A 152 6.34 15.15 -2.56
N ALA A 153 5.84 13.92 -2.36
CA ALA A 153 6.49 12.71 -2.89
C ALA A 153 6.52 12.70 -4.43
N HIS A 154 5.41 13.07 -5.09
CA HIS A 154 5.32 13.08 -6.56
C HIS A 154 6.15 14.16 -7.22
N VAL A 155 6.23 15.36 -6.62
CA VAL A 155 7.02 16.47 -7.16
C VAL A 155 8.51 16.15 -7.09
N GLU A 156 8.94 15.54 -6.00
CA GLU A 156 10.36 15.26 -5.78
C GLU A 156 10.84 13.93 -6.39
N ALA A 157 9.97 12.94 -6.53
CA ALA A 157 10.36 11.65 -7.10
C ALA A 157 10.82 11.77 -8.56
N PRO A 158 11.82 10.99 -9.01
CA PRO A 158 12.13 10.89 -10.43
C PRO A 158 10.90 10.35 -11.19
N THR A 159 10.74 10.70 -12.46
CA THR A 159 9.57 10.36 -13.28
C THR A 159 9.17 8.88 -13.17
N VAL A 160 10.14 7.97 -13.25
CA VAL A 160 9.90 6.53 -13.10
C VAL A 160 9.37 6.19 -11.70
N GLY A 161 9.91 6.81 -10.66
CA GLY A 161 9.42 6.65 -9.28
C GLY A 161 7.98 7.11 -9.14
N SER A 162 7.62 8.27 -9.72
CA SER A 162 6.25 8.79 -9.73
C SER A 162 5.29 7.87 -10.48
N VAL A 163 5.72 7.27 -11.60
CA VAL A 163 4.90 6.29 -12.33
C VAL A 163 4.60 5.06 -11.47
N LEU A 164 5.62 4.47 -10.83
CA LEU A 164 5.44 3.30 -9.96
C LEU A 164 4.60 3.63 -8.73
N LEU A 165 4.79 4.81 -8.13
CA LEU A 165 3.99 5.28 -7.01
C LEU A 165 2.51 5.37 -7.40
N ALA A 166 2.18 6.05 -8.50
CA ALA A 166 0.81 6.26 -8.93
C ALA A 166 0.16 4.98 -9.50
N ALA A 167 0.90 4.21 -10.29
CA ALA A 167 0.34 3.06 -10.99
C ALA A 167 0.10 1.86 -10.07
N ILE A 168 0.94 1.62 -9.06
CA ILE A 168 0.90 0.37 -8.30
C ILE A 168 0.81 0.61 -6.80
N LEU A 169 1.68 1.45 -6.20
CA LEU A 169 1.73 1.62 -4.74
C LEU A 169 0.41 2.13 -4.16
N LEU A 170 -0.25 3.10 -4.82
CA LEU A 170 -1.57 3.56 -4.40
C LEU A 170 -2.64 2.46 -4.53
N LYS A 171 -2.54 1.61 -5.58
CA LYS A 171 -3.50 0.53 -5.82
C LYS A 171 -3.41 -0.61 -4.83
N MET A 172 -2.28 -0.79 -4.14
CA MET A 172 -2.18 -1.78 -3.05
C MET A 172 -3.20 -1.50 -1.94
N ALA A 173 -3.47 -0.24 -1.63
CA ALA A 173 -4.50 0.12 -0.66
C ALA A 173 -5.91 -0.15 -1.20
N GLY A 174 -6.18 0.14 -2.47
CA GLY A 174 -7.44 -0.23 -3.13
C GLY A 174 -7.68 -1.74 -3.12
N TYR A 175 -6.64 -2.53 -3.42
CA TYR A 175 -6.68 -3.98 -3.26
C TYR A 175 -7.01 -4.39 -1.82
N GLY A 176 -6.37 -3.75 -0.84
CA GLY A 176 -6.62 -4.01 0.59
C GLY A 176 -8.06 -3.69 1.01
N PHE A 177 -8.67 -2.62 0.48
CA PHE A 177 -10.09 -2.33 0.69
C PHE A 177 -10.98 -3.46 0.18
N ILE A 178 -10.76 -3.89 -1.07
CA ILE A 178 -11.58 -4.94 -1.68
C ILE A 178 -11.39 -6.26 -0.94
N ARG A 179 -10.13 -6.63 -0.69
CA ARG A 179 -9.77 -7.91 -0.12
C ARG A 179 -10.10 -8.06 1.36
N PHE A 180 -9.78 -7.05 2.16
CA PHE A 180 -9.86 -7.14 3.61
C PHE A 180 -11.02 -6.33 4.19
N SER A 181 -11.17 -5.05 3.84
CA SER A 181 -12.21 -4.22 4.45
C SER A 181 -13.60 -4.72 4.10
N ILE A 182 -13.87 -5.01 2.83
CA ILE A 182 -15.17 -5.54 2.38
C ILE A 182 -15.29 -7.03 2.73
N GLY A 183 -14.23 -7.81 2.53
CA GLY A 183 -14.30 -9.26 2.67
C GLY A 183 -14.36 -9.74 4.12
N LEU A 184 -13.56 -9.16 5.04
CA LEU A 184 -13.51 -9.59 6.43
C LEU A 184 -14.51 -8.86 7.35
N PHE A 185 -14.91 -7.63 6.98
CA PHE A 185 -15.74 -6.77 7.82
C PHE A 185 -16.99 -6.25 7.07
N PRO A 186 -17.88 -7.12 6.59
CA PRO A 186 -19.01 -6.70 5.75
C PRO A 186 -19.95 -5.73 6.47
N ILE A 187 -20.27 -5.97 7.75
CA ILE A 187 -21.18 -5.12 8.55
C ILE A 187 -20.56 -3.72 8.74
N ALA A 188 -19.27 -3.66 9.09
CA ALA A 188 -18.59 -2.39 9.26
C ALA A 188 -18.48 -1.63 7.92
N SER A 189 -18.24 -2.33 6.82
CA SER A 189 -18.17 -1.73 5.49
C SER A 189 -19.50 -1.08 5.07
N GLU A 190 -20.62 -1.70 5.42
CA GLU A 190 -21.95 -1.12 5.24
C GLU A 190 -22.13 0.12 6.12
N ASN A 191 -21.81 0.05 7.41
CA ASN A 191 -21.92 1.16 8.35
C ASN A 191 -21.10 2.39 7.93
N PHE A 192 -19.90 2.18 7.37
CA PHE A 192 -18.99 3.26 6.98
C PHE A 192 -19.04 3.61 5.48
N THR A 193 -20.01 3.07 4.72
CA THR A 193 -20.16 3.35 3.28
C THR A 193 -20.28 4.84 3.01
N MET A 194 -21.11 5.57 3.79
CA MET A 194 -21.30 7.01 3.60
C MET A 194 -20.02 7.81 3.90
N LEU A 195 -19.20 7.37 4.86
CA LEU A 195 -17.90 7.98 5.14
C LEU A 195 -16.97 7.83 3.92
N VAL A 196 -16.85 6.63 3.36
CA VAL A 196 -15.98 6.37 2.21
C VAL A 196 -16.46 7.14 0.98
N LEU A 197 -17.77 7.12 0.70
CA LEU A 197 -18.36 7.84 -0.44
C LEU A 197 -18.19 9.36 -0.31
N SER A 198 -18.28 9.91 0.90
CA SER A 198 -18.09 11.36 1.11
C SER A 198 -16.67 11.81 0.77
N LEU A 199 -15.67 10.95 0.95
CA LEU A 199 -14.26 11.23 0.62
C LEU A 199 -13.97 11.24 -0.89
N ILE A 200 -14.88 10.72 -1.72
CA ILE A 200 -14.77 10.77 -3.19
C ILE A 200 -15.06 12.19 -3.71
N HIS A 201 -15.83 12.98 -2.96
CA HIS A 201 -16.26 14.32 -3.38
C HIS A 201 -15.35 15.46 -2.89
N ILE A 202 -14.26 15.13 -2.20
CA ILE A 202 -13.25 16.08 -1.72
C ILE A 202 -12.03 16.03 -2.63
#